data_a67530695d3d11d4cb1509fd806d362e
#
_entry.id   a67530695d3d11d4cb1509fd806d362e
#
_cell.length_a   1.000
_cell.length_b   1.000
_cell.length_c   1.000
_cell.angle_alpha   90.00
_cell.angle_beta   90.00
_cell.angle_gamma   90.00
#
_symmetry.space_group_name_H-M   'P 1'
#
loop_
_entity.id
_entity.type
_entity.pdbx_description
1 polymer ?
#
loop_
_entity_poly.entity_id
_entity_poly.type
_entity_poly.pdbx_seq_one_letter_code
_entity_poly.pdbx_strand_id
1 'polypeptide(L)'
;MTAFGKTAGMMFKAPAFVLTLTVLLSACSLAPHYDRPEQEMPKQWRAVDMGSVPLHTDWWNRFNDPVLSELVEEALKNNQDLAESMAKIESAAAQVGVGTAALAPAVSGTGSAMAQGASEKGANTVPFDQSKLSRSTTAYQGALSASWELDFWGKIRNQYTMLSDILMNTVIGYEALRLSVAGQTAQGYFALLAQDMQLDTAQI
;
A
#
# COMPACT_ATOMS: atom_id res chain seq x y z
N MET A 1 56.96 -34.72 31.00
CA MET A 1 57.23 -33.31 30.67
C MET A 1 56.63 -33.08 29.29
N THR A 2 55.46 -32.58 29.30
CA THR A 2 54.97 -31.26 28.90
C THR A 2 54.77 -31.10 27.38
N ALA A 3 53.52 -31.18 26.91
CA ALA A 3 53.03 -30.47 25.74
C ALA A 3 51.60 -29.99 26.01
N PHE A 4 51.49 -28.95 26.80
CA PHE A 4 50.27 -28.15 26.95
C PHE A 4 50.51 -26.80 26.27
N GLY A 5 49.75 -26.45 25.26
CA GLY A 5 49.79 -25.09 24.77
C GLY A 5 49.71 -24.95 23.25
N LYS A 6 48.47 -24.99 22.67
CA LYS A 6 48.16 -24.31 21.41
C LYS A 6 46.65 -24.42 21.01
N THR A 7 45.73 -24.19 21.95
CA THR A 7 44.31 -24.16 21.62
C THR A 7 43.58 -22.83 21.91
N ALA A 8 44.30 -21.81 22.43
CA ALA A 8 43.68 -20.54 22.83
C ALA A 8 43.49 -19.52 21.67
N GLY A 9 44.06 -19.74 20.49
CA GLY A 9 44.05 -18.76 19.39
C GLY A 9 42.87 -18.87 18.39
N MET A 10 42.07 -19.92 18.45
CA MET A 10 41.07 -20.20 17.42
C MET A 10 39.62 -19.82 17.83
N MET A 11 39.36 -19.62 19.11
CA MET A 11 38.01 -19.28 19.60
C MET A 11 37.59 -17.82 19.41
N PHE A 12 38.54 -16.89 19.20
CA PHE A 12 38.21 -15.46 19.02
C PHE A 12 37.95 -15.01 17.58
N LYS A 13 38.25 -15.85 16.59
CA LYS A 13 38.06 -15.52 15.17
C LYS A 13 36.64 -15.85 14.65
N ALA A 14 35.94 -16.79 15.27
CA ALA A 14 34.61 -17.19 14.85
C ALA A 14 33.55 -16.11 15.04
N PRO A 15 33.42 -15.38 16.17
CA PRO A 15 32.41 -14.34 16.33
C PRO A 15 32.65 -13.14 15.43
N ALA A 16 33.91 -12.78 15.18
CA ALA A 16 34.24 -11.69 14.26
C ALA A 16 33.88 -12.04 12.80
N PHE A 17 34.09 -13.26 12.37
CA PHE A 17 33.71 -13.74 11.04
C PHE A 17 32.19 -13.81 10.86
N VAL A 18 31.44 -14.28 11.86
CA VAL A 18 29.97 -14.29 11.86
C VAL A 18 29.42 -12.87 11.82
N LEU A 19 29.99 -11.93 12.59
CA LEU A 19 29.56 -10.54 12.61
C LEU A 19 29.83 -9.85 11.26
N THR A 20 30.97 -10.14 10.60
CA THR A 20 31.28 -9.58 9.28
C THR A 20 30.37 -10.17 8.19
N LEU A 21 30.03 -11.45 8.27
CA LEU A 21 29.13 -12.11 7.34
C LEU A 21 27.68 -11.58 7.47
N THR A 22 27.21 -11.30 8.69
CA THR A 22 25.88 -10.69 8.92
C THR A 22 25.79 -9.25 8.39
N VAL A 23 26.85 -8.45 8.49
CA VAL A 23 26.89 -7.08 7.93
C VAL A 23 26.91 -7.10 6.40
N LEU A 24 27.58 -8.08 5.78
CA LEU A 24 27.61 -8.22 4.32
C LEU A 24 26.27 -8.71 3.73
N LEU A 25 25.51 -9.51 4.47
CA LEU A 25 24.19 -10.02 4.04
C LEU A 25 23.08 -8.95 4.14
N SER A 26 23.24 -7.94 4.99
CA SER A 26 22.21 -6.88 5.16
C SER A 26 22.22 -5.81 4.06
N ALA A 27 23.22 -5.81 3.17
CA ALA A 27 23.39 -4.79 2.13
C ALA A 27 22.82 -5.17 0.76
N CYS A 28 22.33 -6.40 0.56
CA CYS A 28 21.86 -6.86 -0.75
C CYS A 28 20.36 -6.68 -0.94
N SER A 29 19.93 -5.45 -1.29
CA SER A 29 18.66 -5.29 -2.00
C SER A 29 18.89 -5.54 -3.49
N LEU A 30 18.13 -6.48 -4.08
CA LEU A 30 18.14 -6.76 -5.52
C LEU A 30 17.20 -5.84 -6.31
N ALA A 31 16.56 -4.86 -5.65
CA ALA A 31 15.72 -3.89 -6.32
C ALA A 31 16.57 -2.96 -7.20
N PRO A 32 16.17 -2.71 -8.44
CA PRO A 32 16.82 -1.70 -9.27
C PRO A 32 16.67 -0.33 -8.65
N HIS A 33 17.74 0.46 -8.69
CA HIS A 33 17.68 1.86 -8.30
C HIS A 33 16.99 2.66 -9.40
N TYR A 34 15.99 3.47 -9.04
CA TYR A 34 15.34 4.36 -9.99
C TYR A 34 16.09 5.68 -10.04
N ASP A 35 16.72 5.97 -11.17
CA ASP A 35 17.29 7.26 -11.47
C ASP A 35 16.32 8.06 -12.35
N ARG A 36 15.91 9.22 -11.86
CA ARG A 36 15.03 10.11 -12.62
C ARG A 36 15.75 10.61 -13.87
N PRO A 37 15.21 10.39 -15.08
CA PRO A 37 15.80 10.93 -16.28
C PRO A 37 15.91 12.47 -16.21
N GLU A 38 17.10 13.01 -16.49
CA GLU A 38 17.27 14.44 -16.65
C GLU A 38 16.61 14.89 -17.96
N GLN A 39 15.61 15.78 -17.84
CA GLN A 39 15.02 16.45 -19.00
C GLN A 39 15.73 17.78 -19.19
N GLU A 40 16.27 18.01 -20.39
CA GLU A 40 16.79 19.32 -20.77
C GLU A 40 15.65 20.34 -20.83
N MET A 41 15.57 21.18 -19.82
CA MET A 41 14.62 22.29 -19.78
C MET A 41 15.26 23.56 -20.31
N PRO A 42 14.53 24.43 -21.01
CA PRO A 42 15.04 25.74 -21.38
C PRO A 42 15.50 26.52 -20.17
N LYS A 43 16.69 27.11 -20.21
CA LYS A 43 17.24 27.90 -19.10
C LYS A 43 16.39 29.12 -18.74
N GLN A 44 15.57 29.60 -19.66
CA GLN A 44 14.63 30.71 -19.47
C GLN A 44 13.39 30.48 -20.32
N TRP A 45 12.23 30.73 -19.71
CA TRP A 45 10.96 30.76 -20.44
C TRP A 45 10.78 32.13 -21.09
N ARG A 46 10.10 32.17 -22.26
CA ARG A 46 9.81 33.45 -22.97
C ARG A 46 8.87 34.38 -22.21
N ALA A 47 8.08 33.83 -21.30
CA ALA A 47 7.25 34.63 -20.42
C ALA A 47 8.11 35.31 -19.34
N VAL A 48 7.78 36.56 -19.04
CA VAL A 48 8.43 37.32 -17.96
C VAL A 48 8.51 36.50 -16.72
N ASP A 49 9.69 36.48 -16.10
CA ASP A 49 9.90 35.82 -14.79
C ASP A 49 8.99 36.46 -13.72
N MET A 50 7.82 35.90 -13.56
CA MET A 50 6.86 36.31 -12.51
C MET A 50 7.27 35.78 -11.13
N GLY A 51 8.52 35.32 -10.98
CA GLY A 51 9.01 34.66 -9.78
C GLY A 51 8.37 33.27 -9.62
N SER A 52 8.93 32.47 -8.76
CA SER A 52 8.31 31.21 -8.33
C SER A 52 7.10 31.53 -7.43
N VAL A 53 5.97 31.86 -8.07
CA VAL A 53 4.71 31.99 -7.33
C VAL A 53 4.28 30.57 -6.95
N PRO A 54 4.16 30.22 -5.67
CA PRO A 54 3.65 28.92 -5.28
C PRO A 54 2.29 28.70 -5.95
N LEU A 55 2.08 27.51 -6.54
CA LEU A 55 0.76 27.10 -6.98
C LEU A 55 -0.15 27.06 -5.75
N HIS A 56 -0.91 28.12 -5.55
CA HIS A 56 -1.95 28.14 -4.51
C HIS A 56 -3.05 27.17 -4.92
N THR A 57 -3.42 26.30 -4.01
CA THR A 57 -4.51 25.33 -4.22
C THR A 57 -5.88 25.99 -4.39
N ASP A 58 -5.97 27.28 -4.15
CA ASP A 58 -7.13 28.16 -4.22
C ASP A 58 -6.96 29.30 -5.26
N TRP A 59 -6.36 28.95 -6.39
CA TRP A 59 -6.00 29.90 -7.48
C TRP A 59 -7.17 30.72 -8.01
N TRP A 60 -8.43 30.24 -7.89
CA TRP A 60 -9.64 30.93 -8.31
C TRP A 60 -9.92 32.21 -7.52
N ASN A 61 -9.45 32.31 -6.28
CA ASN A 61 -9.57 33.51 -5.46
C ASN A 61 -8.85 34.74 -6.06
N ARG A 62 -7.92 34.52 -6.98
CA ARG A 62 -7.22 35.62 -7.70
C ARG A 62 -8.11 36.41 -8.65
N PHE A 63 -9.26 35.85 -9.05
CA PHE A 63 -10.23 36.55 -9.88
C PHE A 63 -11.04 37.56 -9.07
N ASN A 64 -10.95 37.57 -7.73
CA ASN A 64 -11.71 38.44 -6.82
C ASN A 64 -13.23 38.39 -7.09
N ASP A 65 -13.73 37.24 -7.51
CA ASP A 65 -15.14 36.97 -7.80
C ASP A 65 -15.69 36.04 -6.71
N PRO A 66 -16.58 36.55 -5.82
CA PRO A 66 -17.12 35.76 -4.74
C PRO A 66 -18.05 34.64 -5.23
N VAL A 67 -18.75 34.83 -6.36
CA VAL A 67 -19.66 33.83 -6.94
C VAL A 67 -18.86 32.66 -7.48
N LEU A 68 -17.77 32.95 -8.22
CA LEU A 68 -16.85 31.91 -8.69
C LEU A 68 -16.27 31.11 -7.52
N SER A 69 -15.84 31.80 -6.46
CA SER A 69 -15.25 31.12 -5.30
C SER A 69 -16.24 30.20 -4.61
N GLU A 70 -17.48 30.65 -4.39
CA GLU A 70 -18.54 29.84 -3.77
C GLU A 70 -18.87 28.61 -4.63
N LEU A 71 -19.02 28.77 -5.96
CA LEU A 71 -19.29 27.65 -6.86
C LEU A 71 -18.19 26.60 -6.89
N VAL A 72 -16.92 27.04 -6.88
CA VAL A 72 -15.78 26.10 -6.86
C VAL A 72 -15.71 25.37 -5.53
N GLU A 73 -15.91 26.05 -4.41
CA GLU A 73 -15.91 25.44 -3.08
C GLU A 73 -17.05 24.43 -2.92
N GLU A 74 -18.24 24.76 -3.41
CA GLU A 74 -19.38 23.86 -3.41
C GLU A 74 -19.14 22.62 -4.30
N ALA A 75 -18.60 22.83 -5.51
CA ALA A 75 -18.23 21.74 -6.40
C ALA A 75 -17.20 20.80 -5.76
N LEU A 76 -16.13 21.34 -5.17
CA LEU A 76 -15.11 20.55 -4.48
C LEU A 76 -15.65 19.77 -3.29
N LYS A 77 -16.61 20.33 -2.56
CA LYS A 77 -17.22 19.69 -1.39
C LYS A 77 -18.17 18.55 -1.74
N ASN A 78 -18.93 18.68 -2.84
CA ASN A 78 -20.03 17.79 -3.17
C ASN A 78 -19.72 16.86 -4.36
N ASN A 79 -18.54 16.93 -4.97
CA ASN A 79 -18.17 16.10 -6.10
C ASN A 79 -17.99 14.64 -5.68
N GLN A 80 -18.71 13.72 -6.34
CA GLN A 80 -18.70 12.30 -6.03
C GLN A 80 -17.39 11.61 -6.46
N ASP A 81 -16.74 12.09 -7.51
CA ASP A 81 -15.46 11.54 -7.97
C ASP A 81 -14.36 11.82 -6.95
N LEU A 82 -14.40 12.98 -6.28
CA LEU A 82 -13.51 13.30 -5.18
C LEU A 82 -13.76 12.39 -3.96
N ALA A 83 -15.03 12.12 -3.64
CA ALA A 83 -15.38 11.20 -2.57
C ALA A 83 -14.90 9.76 -2.88
N GLU A 84 -15.06 9.30 -4.12
CA GLU A 84 -14.54 8.01 -4.58
C GLU A 84 -13.00 7.95 -4.49
N SER A 85 -12.34 9.03 -4.93
CA SER A 85 -10.88 9.10 -4.89
C SER A 85 -10.34 9.09 -3.46
N MET A 86 -11.05 9.71 -2.51
CA MET A 86 -10.71 9.64 -1.09
C MET A 86 -10.83 8.20 -0.55
N ALA A 87 -11.89 7.47 -0.91
CA ALA A 87 -12.04 6.07 -0.54
C ALA A 87 -10.92 5.18 -1.14
N LYS A 88 -10.43 5.51 -2.34
CA LYS A 88 -9.26 4.84 -2.94
C LYS A 88 -7.98 5.08 -2.14
N ILE A 89 -7.78 6.30 -1.60
CA ILE A 89 -6.65 6.60 -0.71
C ILE A 89 -6.73 5.75 0.55
N GLU A 90 -7.89 5.66 1.19
CA GLU A 90 -8.10 4.83 2.39
C GLU A 90 -7.82 3.34 2.09
N SER A 91 -8.28 2.84 0.96
CA SER A 91 -8.01 1.48 0.51
C SER A 91 -6.51 1.23 0.30
N ALA A 92 -5.81 2.16 -0.37
CA ALA A 92 -4.36 2.05 -0.58
C ALA A 92 -3.59 2.11 0.75
N ALA A 93 -4.00 2.97 1.69
CA ALA A 93 -3.41 3.04 3.03
C ALA A 93 -3.59 1.72 3.81
N ALA A 94 -4.76 1.10 3.71
CA ALA A 94 -5.01 -0.21 4.30
C ALA A 94 -4.11 -1.31 3.70
N GLN A 95 -3.85 -1.26 2.38
CA GLN A 95 -2.95 -2.21 1.72
C GLN A 95 -1.49 -2.05 2.18
N VAL A 96 -1.03 -0.81 2.44
CA VAL A 96 0.28 -0.56 3.08
C VAL A 96 0.34 -1.22 4.44
N GLY A 97 -0.74 -1.12 5.25
CA GLY A 97 -0.84 -1.80 6.54
C GLY A 97 -0.71 -3.32 6.43
N VAL A 98 -1.35 -3.93 5.43
CA VAL A 98 -1.22 -5.37 5.14
C VAL A 98 0.22 -5.72 4.74
N GLY A 99 0.85 -4.89 3.89
CA GLY A 99 2.25 -5.08 3.50
C GLY A 99 3.22 -5.01 4.70
N THR A 100 2.94 -4.13 5.66
CA THR A 100 3.73 -4.03 6.91
C THR A 100 3.58 -5.27 7.77
N ALA A 101 2.38 -5.86 7.84
CA ALA A 101 2.12 -7.06 8.63
C ALA A 101 2.94 -8.27 8.16
N ALA A 102 3.29 -8.33 6.87
CA ALA A 102 4.12 -9.39 6.31
C ALA A 102 5.57 -9.39 6.82
N LEU A 103 6.04 -8.30 7.44
CA LEU A 103 7.35 -8.21 8.08
C LEU A 103 7.38 -8.87 9.48
N ALA A 104 6.21 -9.12 10.07
CA ALA A 104 6.07 -9.73 11.39
C ALA A 104 5.75 -11.24 11.29
N PRO A 105 6.06 -12.02 12.34
CA PRO A 105 5.63 -13.41 12.42
C PRO A 105 4.10 -13.52 12.40
N ALA A 106 3.57 -14.42 11.56
CA ALA A 106 2.15 -14.77 11.56
C ALA A 106 1.89 -15.90 12.54
N VAL A 107 0.93 -15.68 13.45
CA VAL A 107 0.48 -16.69 14.42
C VAL A 107 -0.96 -17.06 14.08
N SER A 108 -1.23 -18.34 13.90
CA SER A 108 -2.57 -18.85 13.64
C SER A 108 -2.96 -19.95 14.62
N GLY A 109 -4.25 -19.97 14.98
CA GLY A 109 -4.86 -21.03 15.78
C GLY A 109 -5.93 -21.75 14.97
N THR A 110 -5.89 -23.07 14.96
CA THR A 110 -6.89 -23.91 14.31
C THR A 110 -7.55 -24.82 15.33
N GLY A 111 -8.88 -24.95 15.26
CA GLY A 111 -9.63 -25.90 16.06
C GLY A 111 -10.61 -26.66 15.16
N SER A 112 -10.64 -27.96 15.29
CA SER A 112 -11.60 -28.79 14.58
C SER A 112 -12.24 -29.82 15.49
N ALA A 113 -13.49 -30.12 15.22
CA ALA A 113 -14.22 -31.24 15.84
C ALA A 113 -14.75 -32.12 14.71
N MET A 114 -14.44 -33.40 14.75
CA MET A 114 -14.88 -34.37 13.77
C MET A 114 -15.64 -35.48 14.47
N ALA A 115 -16.88 -35.73 14.07
CA ALA A 115 -17.66 -36.87 14.52
C ALA A 115 -17.77 -37.87 13.36
N GLN A 116 -17.35 -39.11 13.58
CA GLN A 116 -17.42 -40.19 12.62
C GLN A 116 -18.32 -41.31 13.17
N GLY A 117 -19.24 -41.75 12.34
CA GLY A 117 -20.09 -42.90 12.63
C GLY A 117 -19.79 -44.04 11.65
N ALA A 118 -19.60 -45.25 12.17
CA ALA A 118 -19.44 -46.44 11.35
C ALA A 118 -20.84 -47.00 10.98
N SER A 119 -21.06 -47.26 9.65
CA SER A 119 -22.30 -47.90 9.17
C SER A 119 -22.28 -49.41 9.47
N GLU A 120 -23.37 -49.95 10.02
CA GLU A 120 -23.53 -51.38 10.23
C GLU A 120 -23.58 -52.22 8.94
N LYS A 121 -23.91 -51.59 7.82
CA LYS A 121 -24.05 -52.24 6.50
C LYS A 121 -22.91 -51.85 5.53
N GLY A 122 -21.81 -51.28 6.02
CA GLY A 122 -20.64 -50.98 5.19
C GLY A 122 -19.94 -52.22 4.71
N ALA A 123 -19.46 -52.21 3.46
CA ALA A 123 -18.90 -53.38 2.74
C ALA A 123 -17.53 -53.91 3.28
N ASN A 124 -17.04 -53.43 4.38
CA ASN A 124 -15.80 -53.90 4.99
C ASN A 124 -16.11 -54.94 6.09
N THR A 125 -16.50 -56.11 5.68
CA THR A 125 -16.57 -57.31 6.55
C THR A 125 -15.18 -57.89 6.75
N VAL A 126 -14.34 -57.28 7.54
CA VAL A 126 -13.21 -57.95 8.16
C VAL A 126 -13.80 -58.70 9.35
N PRO A 127 -13.47 -59.99 9.56
CA PRO A 127 -13.91 -60.74 10.70
C PRO A 127 -13.13 -60.30 11.93
N PHE A 128 -13.49 -59.14 12.46
CA PHE A 128 -12.98 -58.60 13.72
C PHE A 128 -14.16 -58.45 14.69
N ASP A 129 -13.95 -58.84 15.93
CA ASP A 129 -14.98 -58.77 16.98
C ASP A 129 -15.49 -57.32 17.13
N GLN A 130 -16.63 -57.01 16.47
CA GLN A 130 -17.23 -55.70 16.40
C GLN A 130 -17.89 -55.24 17.71
N SER A 131 -17.94 -56.10 18.75
CA SER A 131 -18.57 -55.78 20.02
C SER A 131 -17.80 -54.76 20.87
N LYS A 132 -16.58 -54.44 20.48
CA LYS A 132 -15.68 -53.49 21.22
C LYS A 132 -15.45 -52.13 20.49
N LEU A 133 -15.98 -51.91 19.31
CA LEU A 133 -15.83 -50.67 18.60
C LEU A 133 -16.98 -49.73 18.92
N SER A 134 -16.66 -48.56 19.43
CA SER A 134 -17.64 -47.48 19.60
C SER A 134 -18.17 -47.09 18.22
N ARG A 135 -19.51 -47.16 18.02
CA ARG A 135 -20.17 -46.82 16.75
C ARG A 135 -20.02 -45.37 16.32
N SER A 136 -19.68 -44.51 17.24
CA SER A 136 -19.40 -43.11 16.98
C SER A 136 -18.12 -42.70 17.71
N THR A 137 -17.24 -42.03 17.02
CA THR A 137 -16.02 -41.44 17.57
C THR A 137 -16.03 -39.97 17.29
N THR A 138 -15.88 -39.17 18.33
CA THR A 138 -15.69 -37.72 18.21
C THR A 138 -14.25 -37.40 18.54
N ALA A 139 -13.55 -36.78 17.62
CA ALA A 139 -12.19 -36.28 17.80
C ALA A 139 -12.18 -34.75 17.82
N TYR A 140 -11.47 -34.21 18.78
CA TYR A 140 -11.21 -32.77 18.86
C TYR A 140 -9.72 -32.55 18.61
N GLN A 141 -9.41 -31.57 17.78
CA GLN A 141 -8.03 -31.22 17.49
C GLN A 141 -7.88 -29.70 17.61
N GLY A 142 -6.85 -29.28 18.30
CA GLY A 142 -6.43 -27.87 18.39
C GLY A 142 -4.95 -27.76 18.06
N ALA A 143 -4.57 -26.77 17.26
CA ALA A 143 -3.18 -26.51 16.96
C ALA A 143 -2.92 -25.00 16.93
N LEU A 144 -1.73 -24.60 17.40
CA LEU A 144 -1.18 -23.26 17.22
C LEU A 144 0.04 -23.39 16.31
N SER A 145 0.12 -22.52 15.30
CA SER A 145 1.27 -22.46 14.43
C SER A 145 1.79 -21.04 14.33
N ALA A 146 3.11 -20.89 14.23
CA ALA A 146 3.77 -19.63 13.98
C ALA A 146 4.67 -19.82 12.74
N SER A 147 4.58 -18.87 11.81
CA SER A 147 5.41 -18.84 10.59
C SER A 147 5.98 -17.45 10.38
N TRP A 148 7.22 -17.38 9.94
CA TRP A 148 7.89 -16.12 9.66
C TRP A 148 8.84 -16.28 8.46
N GLU A 149 8.71 -15.40 7.46
CA GLU A 149 9.63 -15.32 6.33
C GLU A 149 10.69 -14.25 6.62
N LEU A 150 11.93 -14.68 6.76
CA LEU A 150 13.07 -13.76 6.97
C LEU A 150 13.41 -13.10 5.64
N ASP A 151 13.31 -11.77 5.58
CA ASP A 151 13.51 -10.98 4.36
C ASP A 151 14.98 -10.63 4.12
N PHE A 152 15.82 -11.63 3.83
CA PHE A 152 17.25 -11.44 3.56
C PHE A 152 17.50 -10.63 2.28
N TRP A 153 16.69 -10.85 1.24
CA TRP A 153 16.87 -10.28 -0.10
C TRP A 153 16.01 -9.05 -0.37
N GLY A 154 15.24 -8.59 0.61
CA GLY A 154 14.40 -7.42 0.50
C GLY A 154 13.09 -7.61 -0.27
N LYS A 155 12.62 -8.84 -0.49
CA LYS A 155 11.35 -9.14 -1.19
C LYS A 155 10.17 -8.43 -0.52
N ILE A 156 10.01 -8.60 0.80
CA ILE A 156 8.89 -8.02 1.55
C ILE A 156 9.05 -6.52 1.69
N ARG A 157 10.26 -6.04 1.95
CA ARG A 157 10.58 -4.60 2.00
C ARG A 157 10.29 -3.91 0.68
N ASN A 158 10.66 -4.51 -0.45
CA ASN A 158 10.36 -3.96 -1.78
C ASN A 158 8.86 -3.96 -2.08
N GLN A 159 8.13 -4.98 -1.63
CA GLN A 159 6.67 -5.00 -1.73
C GLN A 159 6.01 -3.88 -0.90
N TYR A 160 6.51 -3.64 0.31
CA TYR A 160 6.08 -2.51 1.13
C TYR A 160 6.35 -1.17 0.43
N THR A 161 7.55 -0.98 -0.13
CA THR A 161 7.90 0.24 -0.90
C THR A 161 6.95 0.44 -2.07
N MET A 162 6.68 -0.61 -2.86
CA MET A 162 5.71 -0.58 -3.96
C MET A 162 4.31 -0.13 -3.51
N LEU A 163 3.81 -0.67 -2.39
CA LEU A 163 2.50 -0.28 -1.86
C LEU A 163 2.48 1.17 -1.36
N SER A 164 3.58 1.63 -0.76
CA SER A 164 3.75 3.02 -0.34
C SER A 164 3.77 3.98 -1.54
N ASP A 165 4.42 3.60 -2.64
CA ASP A 165 4.46 4.37 -3.88
C ASP A 165 3.08 4.42 -4.55
N ILE A 166 2.31 3.33 -4.51
CA ILE A 166 0.92 3.29 -4.98
C ILE A 166 0.05 4.25 -4.15
N LEU A 167 0.19 4.25 -2.82
CA LEU A 167 -0.51 5.20 -1.96
C LEU A 167 -0.16 6.64 -2.32
N MET A 168 1.13 6.96 -2.46
CA MET A 168 1.57 8.29 -2.86
C MET A 168 0.99 8.70 -4.21
N ASN A 169 1.03 7.81 -5.21
CA ASN A 169 0.45 8.07 -6.53
C ASN A 169 -1.07 8.32 -6.45
N THR A 170 -1.79 7.59 -5.59
CA THR A 170 -3.23 7.78 -5.38
C THR A 170 -3.53 9.15 -4.76
N VAL A 171 -2.71 9.60 -3.80
CA VAL A 171 -2.83 10.94 -3.20
C VAL A 171 -2.57 12.04 -4.24
N ILE A 172 -1.53 11.89 -5.06
CA ILE A 172 -1.24 12.84 -6.15
C ILE A 172 -2.40 12.87 -7.17
N GLY A 173 -2.97 11.70 -7.48
CA GLY A 173 -4.14 11.57 -8.35
C GLY A 173 -5.37 12.33 -7.81
N TYR A 174 -5.61 12.29 -6.50
CA TYR A 174 -6.66 13.06 -5.84
C TYR A 174 -6.44 14.57 -6.00
N GLU A 175 -5.23 15.07 -5.78
CA GLU A 175 -4.93 16.50 -5.94
C GLU A 175 -5.07 16.95 -7.42
N ALA A 176 -4.68 16.11 -8.37
CA ALA A 176 -4.89 16.38 -9.79
C ALA A 176 -6.39 16.42 -10.16
N LEU A 177 -7.19 15.50 -9.60
CA LEU A 177 -8.65 15.51 -9.80
C LEU A 177 -9.28 16.76 -9.18
N ARG A 178 -8.86 17.16 -7.99
CA ARG A 178 -9.32 18.39 -7.32
C ARG A 178 -9.05 19.63 -8.17
N LEU A 179 -7.84 19.72 -8.74
CA LEU A 179 -7.48 20.79 -9.67
C LEU A 179 -8.37 20.78 -10.93
N SER A 180 -8.65 19.60 -11.47
CA SER A 180 -9.52 19.41 -12.64
C SER A 180 -10.95 19.85 -12.38
N VAL A 181 -11.53 19.47 -11.23
CA VAL A 181 -12.89 19.87 -10.84
C VAL A 181 -13.00 21.38 -10.69
N ALA A 182 -12.04 22.00 -9.98
CA ALA A 182 -12.01 23.46 -9.84
C ALA A 182 -11.88 24.16 -11.21
N GLY A 183 -11.03 23.66 -12.10
CA GLY A 183 -10.85 24.18 -13.45
C GLY A 183 -12.10 24.08 -14.32
N GLN A 184 -12.77 22.93 -14.29
CA GLN A 184 -14.01 22.70 -15.04
C GLN A 184 -15.14 23.59 -14.53
N THR A 185 -15.28 23.77 -13.23
CA THR A 185 -16.28 24.66 -12.63
C THR A 185 -16.06 26.10 -13.06
N ALA A 186 -14.81 26.58 -12.95
CA ALA A 186 -14.46 27.94 -13.38
C ALA A 186 -14.70 28.15 -14.88
N GLN A 187 -14.37 27.15 -15.69
CA GLN A 187 -14.58 27.20 -17.15
C GLN A 187 -16.08 27.27 -17.50
N GLY A 188 -16.92 26.49 -16.79
CA GLY A 188 -18.37 26.53 -16.94
C GLY A 188 -18.96 27.92 -16.56
N TYR A 189 -18.49 28.48 -15.44
CA TYR A 189 -18.91 29.79 -14.97
C TYR A 189 -18.58 30.88 -15.99
N PHE A 190 -17.36 30.97 -16.50
CA PHE A 190 -16.98 31.96 -17.51
C PHE A 190 -17.68 31.75 -18.85
N ALA A 191 -17.97 30.50 -19.23
CA ALA A 191 -18.75 30.19 -20.43
C ALA A 191 -20.18 30.73 -20.29
N LEU A 192 -20.81 30.59 -19.13
CA LEU A 192 -22.15 31.15 -18.84
C LEU A 192 -22.15 32.67 -18.93
N LEU A 193 -21.20 33.32 -18.27
CA LEU A 193 -21.05 34.79 -18.34
C LEU A 193 -20.91 35.29 -19.78
N ALA A 194 -20.13 34.60 -20.59
CA ALA A 194 -19.96 34.96 -22.01
C ALA A 194 -21.26 34.83 -22.80
N GLN A 195 -22.09 33.83 -22.51
CA GLN A 195 -23.40 33.65 -23.14
C GLN A 195 -24.40 34.74 -22.70
N ASP A 196 -24.40 35.13 -21.44
CA ASP A 196 -25.24 36.21 -20.94
C ASP A 196 -24.89 37.52 -21.59
N MET A 197 -23.61 37.87 -21.74
CA MET A 197 -23.14 39.05 -22.45
C MET A 197 -23.56 39.04 -23.93
N GLN A 198 -23.56 37.88 -24.60
CA GLN A 198 -24.02 37.75 -25.99
C GLN A 198 -25.54 37.99 -26.11
N LEU A 199 -26.33 37.50 -25.15
CA LEU A 199 -27.76 37.72 -25.06
C LEU A 199 -28.09 39.20 -24.90
N ASP A 200 -27.44 39.88 -23.97
CA ASP A 200 -27.62 41.34 -23.75
C ASP A 200 -27.30 42.12 -25.01
N THR A 201 -26.23 41.76 -25.72
CA THR A 201 -25.84 42.41 -26.98
C THR A 201 -26.88 42.18 -28.10
N ALA A 202 -27.54 41.02 -28.12
CA ALA A 202 -28.53 40.67 -29.14
C ALA A 202 -29.91 41.32 -28.90
N GLN A 203 -30.16 41.84 -27.69
CA GLN A 203 -31.43 42.50 -27.34
C GLN A 203 -31.42 44.03 -27.54
N ILE A 204 -30.26 44.59 -27.87
CA ILE A 204 -30.08 46.01 -28.22
C ILE A 204 -30.31 46.20 -29.72
#